data_77d67f90aaa1b30ebc215607e780f915
#
_entry.id   77d67f90aaa1b30ebc215607e780f915
#
_cell.length_a   1.000
_cell.length_b   1.000
_cell.length_c   1.000
_cell.angle_alpha   90.00
_cell.angle_beta   90.00
_cell.angle_gamma   90.00
#
_symmetry.space_group_name_H-M   'P 1'
#
loop_
_entity.id
_entity.type
_entity.pdbx_description
1 polymer ?
#
loop_
_entity_poly.entity_id
_entity_poly.type
_entity_poly.pdbx_seq_one_letter_code
_entity_poly.pdbx_strand_id
1 'polypeptide(L)'
;MGVNRQILRLFDLQPDVSVFIKDAKGRFVFLNRRSCEYCGVKSEYDALGKTDMDFFPPQRAALYQADDNRVLESGNAIINRIEPAPESGSSSNMVVVNKIPLRNAEGKVVAVAGFSRRISQGRSHPGVNKQLSEAMDYLHKNFSLEIKTRDLAEKANMSVRQFERLFKKALGVTIRQYILRIRLDHAKHLLRDSQSTISEVALNVGFYDHAHFTRIFSRENGMTPKVYRKRSLAGTF
;
A
#
# COMPACT_ATOMS: atom_id res chain seq x y z
N MET A 1 -17.22 -14.89 19.41
CA MET A 1 -16.65 -15.26 18.09
C MET A 1 -15.51 -16.23 18.33
N GLY A 2 -15.76 -17.55 18.16
CA GLY A 2 -14.78 -18.58 18.48
C GLY A 2 -13.89 -18.92 17.28
N VAL A 3 -13.18 -17.93 16.72
CA VAL A 3 -12.11 -18.28 15.78
C VAL A 3 -11.03 -18.98 16.58
N ASN A 4 -10.75 -20.25 16.24
CA ASN A 4 -9.66 -20.97 16.89
C ASN A 4 -8.33 -20.28 16.55
N ARG A 5 -7.80 -19.50 17.49
CA ARG A 5 -6.52 -18.76 17.33
C ARG A 5 -5.37 -19.67 16.93
N GLN A 6 -5.42 -20.97 17.29
CA GLN A 6 -4.39 -21.93 16.92
C GLN A 6 -4.34 -22.16 15.40
N ILE A 7 -5.49 -22.18 14.72
CA ILE A 7 -5.54 -22.30 13.24
C ILE A 7 -4.91 -21.05 12.59
N LEU A 8 -5.15 -19.87 13.16
CA LEU A 8 -4.57 -18.64 12.63
C LEU A 8 -3.04 -18.58 12.77
N ARG A 9 -2.47 -19.31 13.74
CA ARG A 9 -1.01 -19.44 13.89
C ARG A 9 -0.33 -20.20 12.75
N LEU A 10 -1.06 -20.96 11.94
CA LEU A 10 -0.52 -21.55 10.71
C LEU A 10 0.04 -20.51 9.75
N PHE A 11 -0.49 -19.28 9.79
CA PHE A 11 0.02 -18.19 8.95
C PHE A 11 1.37 -17.65 9.42
N ASP A 12 1.81 -17.93 10.65
CA ASP A 12 3.17 -17.61 11.12
C ASP A 12 4.24 -18.45 10.41
N LEU A 13 3.85 -19.59 9.82
CA LEU A 13 4.71 -20.42 8.97
C LEU A 13 4.91 -19.83 7.55
N GLN A 14 4.20 -18.76 7.22
CA GLN A 14 4.30 -18.05 5.95
C GLN A 14 4.88 -16.66 6.18
N PRO A 15 6.21 -16.47 6.08
CA PRO A 15 6.87 -15.23 6.50
C PRO A 15 6.47 -14.01 5.64
N ASP A 16 5.99 -14.26 4.42
CA ASP A 16 5.58 -13.20 3.48
C ASP A 16 4.08 -12.81 3.60
N VAL A 17 3.33 -13.52 4.45
CA VAL A 17 1.88 -13.31 4.59
C VAL A 17 1.58 -12.62 5.92
N SER A 18 1.04 -11.42 5.84
CA SER A 18 0.47 -10.69 6.96
C SER A 18 -1.02 -11.04 7.08
N VAL A 19 -1.47 -11.41 8.27
CA VAL A 19 -2.90 -11.70 8.56
C VAL A 19 -3.33 -10.91 9.78
N PHE A 20 -4.47 -10.28 9.69
CA PHE A 20 -5.06 -9.52 10.78
C PHE A 20 -6.58 -9.70 10.85
N ILE A 21 -7.14 -9.47 12.03
CA ILE A 21 -8.57 -9.33 12.25
C ILE A 21 -8.80 -8.06 13.05
N LYS A 22 -9.79 -7.26 12.66
CA LYS A 22 -10.24 -6.07 13.38
C LYS A 22 -11.73 -6.15 13.68
N ASP A 23 -12.13 -5.64 14.85
CA ASP A 23 -13.54 -5.51 15.21
C ASP A 23 -14.24 -4.39 14.39
N ALA A 24 -15.55 -4.22 14.60
CA ALA A 24 -16.34 -3.19 13.93
C ALA A 24 -15.94 -1.75 14.28
N LYS A 25 -15.09 -1.55 15.28
CA LYS A 25 -14.51 -0.25 15.65
C LYS A 25 -13.10 -0.05 15.10
N GLY A 26 -12.62 -0.95 14.22
CA GLY A 26 -11.30 -0.89 13.61
C GLY A 26 -10.15 -1.29 14.55
N ARG A 27 -10.46 -1.90 15.72
CA ARG A 27 -9.44 -2.31 16.70
C ARG A 27 -8.92 -3.71 16.37
N PHE A 28 -7.63 -3.89 16.40
CA PHE A 28 -7.00 -5.19 16.21
C PHE A 28 -7.43 -6.19 17.29
N VAL A 29 -7.89 -7.35 16.84
CA VAL A 29 -8.26 -8.49 17.70
C VAL A 29 -7.39 -9.73 17.42
N PHE A 30 -6.68 -9.72 16.31
CA PHE A 30 -5.67 -10.72 15.95
C PHE A 30 -4.65 -10.12 14.97
N LEU A 31 -3.38 -10.46 15.17
CA LEU A 31 -2.28 -10.23 14.24
C LEU A 31 -1.38 -11.47 14.23
N ASN A 32 -0.95 -11.91 13.05
CA ASN A 32 0.13 -12.86 12.95
C ASN A 32 1.49 -12.15 13.06
N ARG A 33 2.58 -12.90 13.12
CA ARG A 33 3.95 -12.38 13.24
C ARG A 33 4.26 -11.29 12.20
N ARG A 34 3.91 -11.51 10.93
CA ARG A 34 4.19 -10.53 9.87
C ARG A 34 3.38 -9.24 10.03
N SER A 35 2.15 -9.32 10.51
CA SER A 35 1.36 -8.11 10.84
C SER A 35 1.97 -7.33 12.00
N CYS A 36 2.50 -8.02 13.02
CA CYS A 36 3.22 -7.38 14.11
C CYS A 36 4.45 -6.61 13.61
N GLU A 37 5.23 -7.20 12.68
CA GLU A 37 6.37 -6.52 12.05
C GLU A 37 5.94 -5.26 11.30
N TYR A 38 4.81 -5.28 10.60
CA TYR A 38 4.25 -4.10 9.92
C TYR A 38 3.82 -3.00 10.89
N CYS A 39 3.29 -3.37 12.06
CA CYS A 39 2.94 -2.43 13.12
C CYS A 39 4.15 -1.98 13.95
N GLY A 40 5.35 -2.55 13.74
CA GLY A 40 6.54 -2.24 14.54
C GLY A 40 6.46 -2.72 15.99
N VAL A 41 5.64 -3.74 16.27
CA VAL A 41 5.45 -4.31 17.62
C VAL A 41 6.13 -5.67 17.75
N LYS A 42 6.53 -6.02 18.98
CA LYS A 42 7.21 -7.30 19.27
C LYS A 42 6.23 -8.47 19.35
N SER A 43 5.01 -8.22 19.79
CA SER A 43 3.99 -9.23 19.96
C SER A 43 2.59 -8.71 19.59
N GLU A 44 1.65 -9.62 19.30
CA GLU A 44 0.26 -9.24 19.02
C GLU A 44 -0.38 -8.50 20.22
N TYR A 45 0.01 -8.83 21.45
CA TYR A 45 -0.53 -8.22 22.67
C TYR A 45 -0.27 -6.71 22.73
N ASP A 46 0.81 -6.25 22.12
CA ASP A 46 1.15 -4.82 22.03
C ASP A 46 0.22 -4.05 21.09
N ALA A 47 -0.50 -4.75 20.20
CA ALA A 47 -1.40 -4.17 19.21
C ALA A 47 -2.89 -4.43 19.49
N LEU A 48 -3.22 -5.43 20.32
CA LEU A 48 -4.62 -5.74 20.62
C LEU A 48 -5.36 -4.52 21.19
N GLY A 49 -6.56 -4.25 20.65
CA GLY A 49 -7.41 -3.13 21.07
C GLY A 49 -7.01 -1.78 20.48
N LYS A 50 -5.85 -1.65 19.87
CA LYS A 50 -5.39 -0.46 19.14
C LYS A 50 -5.90 -0.46 17.70
N THR A 51 -5.76 0.67 17.00
CA THR A 51 -6.21 0.90 15.63
C THR A 51 -5.03 1.16 14.69
N ASP A 52 -5.28 1.30 13.41
CA ASP A 52 -4.24 1.69 12.44
C ASP A 52 -3.59 3.04 12.77
N MET A 53 -4.34 3.95 13.41
CA MET A 53 -3.84 5.28 13.77
C MET A 53 -2.70 5.22 14.80
N ASP A 54 -2.62 4.14 15.58
CA ASP A 54 -1.58 3.96 16.59
C ASP A 54 -0.24 3.51 15.98
N PHE A 55 -0.26 3.01 14.72
CA PHE A 55 0.91 2.36 14.10
C PHE A 55 1.34 2.98 12.78
N PHE A 56 0.43 3.61 12.04
CA PHE A 56 0.70 4.10 10.69
C PHE A 56 0.51 5.60 10.59
N PRO A 57 1.20 6.28 9.67
CA PRO A 57 0.96 7.69 9.41
C PRO A 57 -0.51 7.98 9.14
N PRO A 58 -1.09 9.11 9.63
CA PRO A 58 -2.53 9.37 9.61
C PRO A 58 -3.20 9.19 8.25
N GLN A 59 -2.53 9.62 7.17
CA GLN A 59 -3.06 9.47 5.81
C GLN A 59 -3.18 7.99 5.38
N ARG A 60 -2.22 7.15 5.78
CA ARG A 60 -2.25 5.71 5.48
C ARG A 60 -3.27 5.00 6.34
N ALA A 61 -3.30 5.30 7.62
CA ALA A 61 -4.28 4.75 8.55
C ALA A 61 -5.72 5.06 8.11
N ALA A 62 -5.99 6.30 7.65
CA ALA A 62 -7.28 6.69 7.11
C ALA A 62 -7.70 5.85 5.88
N LEU A 63 -6.76 5.52 4.99
CA LEU A 63 -7.04 4.63 3.85
C LEU A 63 -7.40 3.21 4.29
N TYR A 64 -6.68 2.66 5.28
CA TYR A 64 -6.98 1.34 5.81
C TYR A 64 -8.34 1.29 6.49
N GLN A 65 -8.67 2.31 7.27
CA GLN A 65 -9.98 2.46 7.94
C GLN A 65 -11.12 2.63 6.92
N ALA A 66 -10.92 3.43 5.87
CA ALA A 66 -11.92 3.60 4.81
C ALA A 66 -12.25 2.27 4.10
N ASP A 67 -11.24 1.44 3.87
CA ASP A 67 -11.44 0.11 3.29
C ASP A 67 -12.14 -0.84 4.26
N ASP A 68 -11.74 -0.85 5.52
CA ASP A 68 -12.35 -1.68 6.55
C ASP A 68 -13.83 -1.30 6.73
N ASN A 69 -14.14 0.00 6.81
CA ASN A 69 -15.52 0.51 6.87
C ASN A 69 -16.33 0.10 5.64
N ARG A 70 -15.75 0.18 4.44
CA ARG A 70 -16.41 -0.28 3.20
C ARG A 70 -16.81 -1.75 3.28
N VAL A 71 -15.94 -2.61 3.81
CA VAL A 71 -16.24 -4.05 4.00
C VAL A 71 -17.30 -4.24 5.06
N LEU A 72 -17.24 -3.50 6.19
CA LEU A 72 -18.23 -3.58 7.27
C LEU A 72 -19.62 -3.15 6.81
N GLU A 73 -19.71 -2.03 6.09
CA GLU A 73 -20.98 -1.44 5.65
C GLU A 73 -21.61 -2.20 4.48
N SER A 74 -20.82 -2.55 3.47
CA SER A 74 -21.34 -3.25 2.27
C SER A 74 -21.51 -4.74 2.46
N GLY A 75 -20.79 -5.33 3.42
CA GLY A 75 -20.72 -6.79 3.58
C GLY A 75 -20.05 -7.52 2.41
N ASN A 76 -19.36 -6.79 1.52
CA ASN A 76 -18.65 -7.32 0.36
C ASN A 76 -17.15 -7.36 0.62
N ALA A 77 -16.50 -8.40 0.08
CA ALA A 77 -15.04 -8.53 0.18
C ALA A 77 -14.31 -7.56 -0.75
N ILE A 78 -13.11 -7.14 -0.34
CA ILE A 78 -12.08 -6.53 -1.20
C ILE A 78 -11.12 -7.64 -1.58
N ILE A 79 -10.98 -7.93 -2.87
CA ILE A 79 -10.19 -9.05 -3.37
C ILE A 79 -9.11 -8.56 -4.32
N ASN A 80 -7.88 -9.06 -4.12
CA ASN A 80 -6.71 -8.82 -4.98
C ASN A 80 -6.42 -7.33 -5.21
N ARG A 81 -6.63 -6.50 -4.18
CA ARG A 81 -6.24 -5.10 -4.24
C ARG A 81 -4.73 -4.98 -4.06
N ILE A 82 -4.10 -4.22 -4.92
CA ILE A 82 -2.66 -3.97 -4.85
C ILE A 82 -2.44 -2.59 -4.21
N GLU A 83 -1.58 -2.55 -3.19
CA GLU A 83 -1.23 -1.32 -2.49
C GLU A 83 0.25 -1.36 -2.04
N PRO A 84 0.86 -0.20 -1.73
CA PRO A 84 2.20 -0.17 -1.15
C PRO A 84 2.25 -0.94 0.17
N ALA A 85 3.33 -1.71 0.36
CA ALA A 85 3.54 -2.43 1.61
C ALA A 85 3.57 -1.47 2.81
N PRO A 86 3.06 -1.89 3.99
CA PRO A 86 3.01 -1.05 5.18
C PRO A 86 4.38 -0.64 5.74
N GLU A 87 5.45 -1.25 5.30
CA GLU A 87 6.81 -1.01 5.81
C GLU A 87 7.23 0.45 5.68
N SER A 88 7.73 1.00 6.78
CA SER A 88 8.39 2.30 6.78
C SER A 88 9.73 2.17 6.04
N GLY A 89 9.87 2.85 4.93
CA GLY A 89 11.16 3.06 4.29
C GLY A 89 11.36 2.50 2.88
N SER A 90 10.53 1.60 2.35
CA SER A 90 10.68 1.06 1.00
C SER A 90 9.39 1.14 0.21
N SER A 91 9.28 2.15 -0.61
CA SER A 91 8.12 2.39 -1.49
C SER A 91 8.03 1.44 -2.68
N SER A 92 9.06 0.66 -2.94
CA SER A 92 9.09 -0.26 -4.08
C SER A 92 8.38 -1.59 -3.83
N ASN A 93 8.07 -1.91 -2.57
CA ASN A 93 7.39 -3.15 -2.23
C ASN A 93 5.88 -2.97 -2.31
N MET A 94 5.24 -3.80 -3.14
CA MET A 94 3.79 -3.86 -3.26
C MET A 94 3.27 -5.12 -2.58
N VAL A 95 2.05 -5.05 -2.06
CA VAL A 95 1.32 -6.18 -1.50
C VAL A 95 -0.02 -6.36 -2.21
N VAL A 96 -0.44 -7.59 -2.35
CA VAL A 96 -1.83 -7.93 -2.68
C VAL A 96 -2.57 -8.08 -1.37
N VAL A 97 -3.64 -7.31 -1.20
CA VAL A 97 -4.49 -7.28 -0.01
C VAL A 97 -5.85 -7.86 -0.33
N ASN A 98 -6.32 -8.69 0.57
CA ASN A 98 -7.68 -9.21 0.57
C ASN A 98 -8.30 -8.94 1.93
N LYS A 99 -9.54 -8.46 1.93
CA LYS A 99 -10.32 -8.21 3.15
C LYS A 99 -11.70 -8.83 2.99
N ILE A 100 -12.15 -9.57 3.98
CA ILE A 100 -13.46 -10.19 4.00
C ILE A 100 -14.24 -9.79 5.25
N PRO A 101 -15.58 -9.65 5.15
CA PRO A 101 -16.42 -9.47 6.32
C PRO A 101 -16.50 -10.77 7.13
N LEU A 102 -16.36 -10.66 8.44
CA LEU A 102 -16.68 -11.75 9.35
C LEU A 102 -18.07 -11.53 9.93
N ARG A 103 -18.88 -12.58 9.91
CA ARG A 103 -20.29 -12.55 10.36
C ARG A 103 -20.47 -13.37 11.64
N ASN A 104 -21.39 -12.91 12.49
CA ASN A 104 -21.86 -13.70 13.62
C ASN A 104 -22.89 -14.75 13.20
N ALA A 105 -23.43 -15.50 14.15
CA ALA A 105 -24.41 -16.56 13.89
C ALA A 105 -25.71 -16.03 13.25
N GLU A 106 -26.05 -14.77 13.52
CA GLU A 106 -27.24 -14.09 12.95
C GLU A 106 -26.96 -13.48 11.55
N GLY A 107 -25.77 -13.74 10.98
CA GLY A 107 -25.40 -13.23 9.65
C GLY A 107 -24.95 -11.77 9.62
N LYS A 108 -24.95 -11.04 10.75
CA LYS A 108 -24.51 -9.66 10.83
C LYS A 108 -22.99 -9.55 10.73
N VAL A 109 -22.49 -8.60 9.94
CA VAL A 109 -21.05 -8.29 9.86
C VAL A 109 -20.61 -7.66 11.18
N VAL A 110 -19.60 -8.25 11.82
CA VAL A 110 -19.12 -7.85 13.15
C VAL A 110 -17.62 -7.57 13.19
N ALA A 111 -16.89 -7.93 12.13
CA ALA A 111 -15.46 -7.74 12.05
C ALA A 111 -14.98 -7.82 10.60
N VAL A 112 -13.73 -7.43 10.37
CA VAL A 112 -13.02 -7.60 9.10
C VAL A 112 -11.82 -8.49 9.35
N ALA A 113 -11.65 -9.54 8.54
CA ALA A 113 -10.41 -10.27 8.44
C ALA A 113 -9.70 -9.88 7.15
N GLY A 114 -8.39 -9.68 7.21
CA GLY A 114 -7.59 -9.37 6.05
C GLY A 114 -6.29 -10.14 6.03
N PHE A 115 -5.80 -10.38 4.83
CA PHE A 115 -4.41 -10.78 4.65
C PHE A 115 -3.77 -9.96 3.54
N SER A 116 -2.47 -9.74 3.67
CA SER A 116 -1.67 -9.20 2.59
C SER A 116 -0.43 -10.06 2.36
N ARG A 117 0.00 -10.12 1.11
CA ARG A 117 1.21 -10.83 0.71
C ARG A 117 2.02 -9.97 -0.24
N ARG A 118 3.35 -9.94 -0.03
CA ARG A 118 4.27 -9.25 -0.96
C ARG A 118 4.14 -9.78 -2.38
N ILE A 119 4.16 -8.84 -3.32
CA ILE A 119 4.36 -9.16 -4.73
C ILE A 119 5.86 -9.32 -4.90
N SER A 120 6.36 -10.58 -4.88
CA SER A 120 7.75 -10.87 -5.19
C SER A 120 7.94 -10.89 -6.71
N GLN A 121 9.02 -10.27 -7.18
CA GLN A 121 9.43 -10.37 -8.58
C GLN A 121 9.56 -11.85 -8.96
N GLY A 122 8.87 -12.26 -10.03
CA GLY A 122 8.98 -13.61 -10.60
C GLY A 122 7.94 -14.65 -10.17
N ARG A 123 6.97 -14.35 -9.30
CA ARG A 123 5.85 -15.27 -9.00
C ARG A 123 4.52 -14.71 -9.53
N SER A 124 3.87 -15.47 -10.41
CA SER A 124 2.50 -15.19 -10.87
C SER A 124 1.54 -15.18 -9.68
N HIS A 125 0.80 -14.10 -9.49
CA HIS A 125 -0.19 -13.99 -8.43
C HIS A 125 -1.58 -14.29 -8.99
N PRO A 126 -2.42 -15.05 -8.29
CA PRO A 126 -3.82 -15.18 -8.67
C PRO A 126 -4.45 -13.78 -8.77
N GLY A 127 -4.93 -13.41 -9.96
CA GLY A 127 -5.55 -12.11 -10.23
C GLY A 127 -4.63 -11.01 -10.77
N VAL A 128 -3.30 -11.19 -10.74
CA VAL A 128 -2.35 -10.34 -11.50
C VAL A 128 -1.90 -11.14 -12.71
N ASN A 129 -2.36 -10.74 -13.87
CA ASN A 129 -1.94 -11.28 -15.15
C ASN A 129 -0.41 -11.05 -15.30
N LYS A 130 0.34 -12.01 -15.83
CA LYS A 130 1.79 -11.93 -16.07
C LYS A 130 2.17 -10.63 -16.78
N GLN A 131 1.39 -10.23 -17.76
CA GLN A 131 1.59 -9.01 -18.54
C GLN A 131 1.49 -7.73 -17.69
N LEU A 132 0.56 -7.70 -16.71
CA LEU A 132 0.45 -6.58 -15.77
C LEU A 132 1.65 -6.54 -14.81
N SER A 133 2.14 -7.70 -14.37
CA SER A 133 3.35 -7.80 -13.54
C SER A 133 4.57 -7.26 -14.26
N GLU A 134 4.79 -7.65 -15.52
CA GLU A 134 5.90 -7.15 -16.35
C GLU A 134 5.83 -5.63 -16.58
N ALA A 135 4.62 -5.10 -16.83
CA ALA A 135 4.42 -3.66 -16.95
C ALA A 135 4.69 -2.91 -15.63
N MET A 136 4.31 -3.49 -14.50
CA MET A 136 4.60 -2.92 -13.18
C MET A 136 6.09 -2.92 -12.87
N ASP A 137 6.80 -4.00 -13.16
CA ASP A 137 8.27 -4.08 -13.02
C ASP A 137 8.96 -3.01 -13.88
N TYR A 138 8.47 -2.81 -15.10
CA TYR A 138 8.98 -1.74 -15.96
C TYR A 138 8.72 -0.35 -15.37
N LEU A 139 7.52 -0.11 -14.83
CA LEU A 139 7.18 1.14 -14.15
C LEU A 139 8.11 1.42 -12.96
N HIS A 140 8.34 0.40 -12.12
CA HIS A 140 9.22 0.56 -10.97
C HIS A 140 10.68 0.82 -11.33
N LYS A 141 11.16 0.26 -12.43
CA LYS A 141 12.55 0.47 -12.89
C LYS A 141 12.74 1.81 -13.59
N ASN A 142 11.69 2.36 -14.19
CA ASN A 142 11.77 3.51 -15.09
C ASN A 142 10.91 4.71 -14.64
N PHE A 143 10.41 4.74 -13.40
CA PHE A 143 9.46 5.75 -12.92
C PHE A 143 9.95 7.20 -13.07
N SER A 144 11.26 7.43 -13.07
CA SER A 144 11.87 8.75 -13.24
C SER A 144 11.86 9.23 -14.68
N LEU A 145 11.66 8.33 -15.65
CA LEU A 145 11.60 8.67 -17.06
C LEU A 145 10.18 9.06 -17.49
N GLU A 146 10.06 9.62 -18.70
CA GLU A 146 8.75 9.76 -19.34
C GLU A 146 8.21 8.39 -19.74
N ILE A 147 7.09 7.98 -19.15
CA ILE A 147 6.44 6.70 -19.46
C ILE A 147 5.14 6.97 -20.21
N LYS A 148 5.05 6.46 -21.43
CA LYS A 148 3.83 6.50 -22.22
C LYS A 148 2.98 5.25 -21.95
N THR A 149 1.70 5.42 -21.73
CA THR A 149 0.77 4.28 -21.51
C THR A 149 0.79 3.30 -22.68
N ARG A 150 1.05 3.79 -23.88
CA ARG A 150 1.18 2.98 -25.09
C ARG A 150 2.30 1.94 -24.96
N ASP A 151 3.47 2.35 -24.47
CA ASP A 151 4.64 1.46 -24.34
C ASP A 151 4.36 0.33 -23.32
N LEU A 152 3.60 0.63 -22.28
CA LEU A 152 3.16 -0.38 -21.30
C LEU A 152 2.14 -1.35 -21.88
N ALA A 153 1.20 -0.83 -22.68
CA ALA A 153 0.19 -1.65 -23.33
C ALA A 153 0.82 -2.58 -24.38
N GLU A 154 1.79 -2.10 -25.16
CA GLU A 154 2.56 -2.91 -26.11
C GLU A 154 3.34 -4.03 -25.39
N LYS A 155 4.03 -3.74 -24.28
CA LYS A 155 4.70 -4.76 -23.47
C LYS A 155 3.73 -5.82 -22.91
N ALA A 156 2.50 -5.42 -22.64
CA ALA A 156 1.45 -6.31 -22.17
C ALA A 156 0.69 -7.04 -23.31
N ASN A 157 1.06 -6.82 -24.57
CA ASN A 157 0.33 -7.31 -25.75
C ASN A 157 -1.17 -6.94 -25.73
N MET A 158 -1.47 -5.70 -25.35
CA MET A 158 -2.83 -5.17 -25.22
C MET A 158 -3.00 -3.84 -25.95
N SER A 159 -4.24 -3.51 -26.33
CA SER A 159 -4.56 -2.13 -26.69
C SER A 159 -4.47 -1.22 -25.45
N VAL A 160 -4.18 0.06 -25.63
CA VAL A 160 -4.13 1.06 -24.54
C VAL A 160 -5.38 1.00 -23.67
N ARG A 161 -6.57 0.97 -24.30
CA ARG A 161 -7.85 0.92 -23.59
C ARG A 161 -8.03 -0.36 -22.75
N GLN A 162 -7.60 -1.51 -23.27
CA GLN A 162 -7.63 -2.79 -22.51
C GLN A 162 -6.70 -2.74 -21.32
N PHE A 163 -5.47 -2.24 -21.53
CA PHE A 163 -4.47 -2.12 -20.49
C PHE A 163 -4.91 -1.16 -19.38
N GLU A 164 -5.41 0.05 -19.71
CA GLU A 164 -5.91 1.00 -18.72
C GLU A 164 -7.07 0.44 -17.90
N ARG A 165 -8.01 -0.27 -18.54
CA ARG A 165 -9.13 -0.92 -17.86
C ARG A 165 -8.65 -2.03 -16.92
N LEU A 166 -7.73 -2.88 -17.38
CA LEU A 166 -7.14 -3.94 -16.58
C LEU A 166 -6.37 -3.37 -15.40
N PHE A 167 -5.51 -2.37 -15.65
CA PHE A 167 -4.70 -1.70 -14.65
C PHE A 167 -5.58 -1.07 -13.57
N LYS A 168 -6.61 -0.30 -13.96
CA LYS A 168 -7.55 0.33 -13.02
C LYS A 168 -8.36 -0.70 -12.25
N LYS A 169 -8.78 -1.82 -12.89
CA LYS A 169 -9.49 -2.92 -12.22
C LYS A 169 -8.61 -3.61 -11.18
N ALA A 170 -7.35 -3.84 -11.49
CA ALA A 170 -6.40 -4.54 -10.63
C ALA A 170 -5.89 -3.66 -9.48
N LEU A 171 -5.60 -2.37 -9.75
CA LEU A 171 -4.90 -1.47 -8.83
C LEU A 171 -5.81 -0.40 -8.20
N GLY A 172 -7.05 -0.27 -8.67
CA GLY A 172 -7.98 0.75 -8.18
C GLY A 172 -7.64 2.20 -8.58
N VAL A 173 -6.49 2.41 -9.24
CA VAL A 173 -5.98 3.73 -9.64
C VAL A 173 -5.59 3.74 -11.11
N THR A 174 -5.49 4.94 -11.71
CA THR A 174 -4.97 5.09 -13.07
C THR A 174 -3.45 4.92 -13.10
N ILE A 175 -2.90 4.58 -14.26
CA ILE A 175 -1.44 4.47 -14.49
C ILE A 175 -0.73 5.76 -14.05
N ARG A 176 -1.29 6.93 -14.43
CA ARG A 176 -0.73 8.23 -14.06
C ARG A 176 -0.69 8.45 -12.56
N GLN A 177 -1.77 8.10 -11.85
CA GLN A 177 -1.82 8.17 -10.38
C GLN A 177 -0.82 7.21 -9.73
N TYR A 178 -0.65 6.02 -10.30
CA TYR A 178 0.29 5.03 -9.83
C TYR A 178 1.74 5.51 -9.97
N ILE A 179 2.13 6.01 -11.17
CA ILE A 179 3.46 6.59 -11.40
C ILE A 179 3.72 7.74 -10.42
N LEU A 180 2.73 8.62 -10.24
CA LEU A 180 2.85 9.74 -9.30
C LEU A 180 3.13 9.27 -7.87
N ARG A 181 2.43 8.23 -7.40
CA ARG A 181 2.68 7.64 -6.07
C ARG A 181 4.10 7.13 -5.94
N ILE A 182 4.60 6.35 -6.91
CA ILE A 182 5.98 5.85 -6.93
C ILE A 182 6.97 7.01 -6.83
N ARG A 183 6.81 8.05 -7.66
CA ARG A 183 7.68 9.23 -7.65
C ARG A 183 7.70 9.94 -6.30
N LEU A 184 6.54 10.16 -5.70
CA LEU A 184 6.44 10.83 -4.40
C LEU A 184 7.04 10.00 -3.28
N ASP A 185 6.89 8.70 -3.32
CA ASP A 185 7.49 7.81 -2.33
C ASP A 185 9.01 7.81 -2.44
N HIS A 186 9.57 7.71 -3.65
CA HIS A 186 11.02 7.88 -3.85
C HIS A 186 11.52 9.27 -3.43
N ALA A 187 10.74 10.32 -3.69
CA ALA A 187 11.07 11.66 -3.21
C ALA A 187 11.17 11.73 -1.68
N LYS A 188 10.26 11.07 -0.95
CA LYS A 188 10.32 11.00 0.53
C LYS A 188 11.63 10.38 1.02
N HIS A 189 12.10 9.31 0.36
CA HIS A 189 13.39 8.70 0.67
C HIS A 189 14.55 9.66 0.44
N LEU A 190 14.62 10.27 -0.76
CA LEU A 190 15.68 11.22 -1.08
C LEU A 190 15.65 12.45 -0.15
N LEU A 191 14.46 12.92 0.23
CA LEU A 191 14.33 14.04 1.17
C LEU A 191 14.85 13.71 2.56
N ARG A 192 14.73 12.46 3.00
CA ARG A 192 15.17 11.98 4.31
C ARG A 192 16.66 11.62 4.32
N ASP A 193 17.10 10.88 3.29
CA ASP A 193 18.34 10.12 3.33
C ASP A 193 19.47 10.77 2.48
N SER A 194 19.20 11.89 1.78
CA SER A 194 20.18 12.57 0.95
C SER A 194 20.34 14.06 1.25
N GLN A 195 21.50 14.60 0.88
CA GLN A 195 21.80 16.05 0.93
C GLN A 195 21.37 16.79 -0.34
N SER A 196 20.76 16.11 -1.30
CA SER A 196 20.30 16.70 -2.55
C SER A 196 19.36 17.88 -2.31
N THR A 197 19.46 18.92 -3.11
CA THR A 197 18.53 20.04 -3.10
C THR A 197 17.11 19.58 -3.44
N ILE A 198 16.10 20.35 -3.09
CA ILE A 198 14.70 20.02 -3.44
C ILE A 198 14.52 19.95 -4.97
N SER A 199 15.25 20.77 -5.72
CA SER A 199 15.22 20.76 -7.19
C SER A 199 15.84 19.48 -7.77
N GLU A 200 16.97 19.04 -7.24
CA GLU A 200 17.59 17.77 -7.63
C GLU A 200 16.69 16.58 -7.31
N VAL A 201 16.08 16.58 -6.12
CA VAL A 201 15.11 15.55 -5.76
C VAL A 201 13.95 15.51 -6.78
N ALA A 202 13.40 16.67 -7.15
CA ALA A 202 12.32 16.74 -8.12
C ALA A 202 12.72 16.12 -9.48
N LEU A 203 13.90 16.47 -9.98
CA LEU A 203 14.42 15.93 -11.25
C LEU A 203 14.70 14.42 -11.16
N ASN A 204 15.36 13.98 -10.09
CA ASN A 204 15.72 12.58 -9.87
C ASN A 204 14.49 11.64 -9.81
N VAL A 205 13.36 12.15 -9.36
CA VAL A 205 12.12 11.36 -9.33
C VAL A 205 11.20 11.60 -10.53
N GLY A 206 11.69 12.33 -11.55
CA GLY A 206 11.02 12.47 -12.83
C GLY A 206 9.98 13.60 -12.93
N PHE A 207 10.05 14.61 -12.06
CA PHE A 207 9.28 15.84 -12.28
C PHE A 207 10.07 16.78 -13.20
N TYR A 208 9.34 17.48 -14.06
CA TYR A 208 9.93 18.43 -15.01
C TYR A 208 10.54 19.65 -14.31
N ASP A 209 9.87 20.13 -13.25
CA ASP A 209 10.33 21.31 -12.51
C ASP A 209 10.00 21.22 -11.00
N HIS A 210 10.72 22.03 -10.24
CA HIS A 210 10.59 22.15 -8.78
C HIS A 210 9.22 22.67 -8.33
N ALA A 211 8.60 23.59 -9.06
CA ALA A 211 7.33 24.20 -8.69
C ALA A 211 6.19 23.19 -8.78
N HIS A 212 6.16 22.45 -9.89
CA HIS A 212 5.20 21.36 -10.09
C HIS A 212 5.38 20.27 -9.03
N PHE A 213 6.62 19.83 -8.78
CA PHE A 213 6.93 18.87 -7.72
C PHE A 213 6.43 19.35 -6.35
N THR A 214 6.79 20.58 -5.95
CA THR A 214 6.42 21.14 -4.64
C THR A 214 4.91 21.21 -4.46
N ARG A 215 4.18 21.66 -5.48
CA ARG A 215 2.73 21.74 -5.46
C ARG A 215 2.08 20.35 -5.29
N ILE A 216 2.51 19.38 -6.08
CA ILE A 216 1.98 18.01 -6.03
C ILE A 216 2.34 17.33 -4.71
N PHE A 217 3.61 17.43 -4.29
CA PHE A 217 4.07 16.85 -3.03
C PHE A 217 3.29 17.42 -1.83
N SER A 218 3.08 18.75 -1.80
CA SER A 218 2.33 19.41 -0.72
C SER A 218 0.87 18.98 -0.68
N ARG A 219 0.22 18.87 -1.84
CA ARG A 219 -1.16 18.40 -1.93
C ARG A 219 -1.31 16.97 -1.41
N GLU A 220 -0.40 16.08 -1.79
CA GLU A 220 -0.50 14.65 -1.46
C GLU A 220 -0.01 14.31 -0.04
N ASN A 221 0.82 15.17 0.57
CA ASN A 221 1.43 14.90 1.89
C ASN A 221 1.05 15.94 2.96
N GLY A 222 0.24 16.94 2.64
CA GLY A 222 -0.20 17.98 3.60
C GLY A 222 0.90 18.95 4.05
N MET A 223 2.13 18.84 3.49
CA MET A 223 3.25 19.71 3.82
C MET A 223 4.26 19.80 2.67
N THR A 224 5.00 20.91 2.62
CA THR A 224 6.01 21.11 1.55
C THR A 224 7.21 20.14 1.71
N PRO A 225 7.94 19.85 0.61
CA PRO A 225 9.15 19.01 0.65
C PRO A 225 10.18 19.51 1.68
N LYS A 226 10.34 20.83 1.81
CA LYS A 226 11.26 21.44 2.78
C LYS A 226 10.86 21.15 4.22
N VAL A 227 9.56 21.29 4.53
CA VAL A 227 9.01 20.98 5.86
C VAL A 227 9.11 19.48 6.14
N TYR A 228 8.81 18.64 5.14
CA TYR A 228 8.95 17.19 5.24
C TYR A 228 10.39 16.79 5.62
N ARG A 229 11.39 17.30 4.89
CA ARG A 229 12.82 17.07 5.20
C ARG A 229 13.16 17.47 6.64
N LYS A 230 12.79 18.69 7.03
CA LYS A 230 13.09 19.20 8.38
C LYS A 230 12.52 18.28 9.47
N ARG A 231 11.29 17.81 9.33
CA ARG A 231 10.64 16.92 10.29
C ARG A 231 11.28 15.52 10.30
N SER A 232 11.61 14.97 9.12
CA SER A 232 12.28 13.68 9.01
C SER A 232 13.63 13.66 9.74
N LEU A 233 14.42 14.73 9.57
CA LEU A 233 15.74 14.85 10.24
C LEU A 233 15.62 15.08 11.75
N ALA A 234 14.53 15.70 12.20
CA ALA A 234 14.27 15.93 13.62
C ALA A 234 13.60 14.73 14.34
N GLY A 235 13.28 13.64 13.62
CA GLY A 235 12.55 12.48 14.17
C GLY A 235 11.14 12.80 14.65
N THR A 236 10.53 13.89 14.16
CA THR A 236 9.21 14.41 14.58
C THR A 236 8.12 14.08 13.55
N PHE A 237 7.83 12.79 13.33
CA PHE A 237 6.65 12.30 12.62
C PHE A 237 5.70 11.62 13.57
#